data_91a85f96c3ba41d2676e3c8c1cd81f98
#
_entry.id   91a85f96c3ba41d2676e3c8c1cd81f98
#
_cell.length_a   1.000
_cell.length_b   1.000
_cell.length_c   1.000
_cell.angle_alpha   90.00
_cell.angle_beta   90.00
_cell.angle_gamma   90.00
#
_symmetry.space_group_name_H-M   'P 1'
#
loop_
_entity.id
_entity.type
_entity.pdbx_description
1 polymer ?
#
loop_
_entity_poly.entity_id
_entity_poly.type
_entity_poly.pdbx_seq_one_letter_code
_entity_poly.pdbx_strand_id
1 'polypeptide(L)'
;MPLRPHFLPTFARFGARFAVFALLLAPLAACQQPGRLTAQPPQPQVAAPPAPAAPAPMPAPTAESLPLVPPPDAGRSVPVGFLVPLSGPAAAFGQALLNAAQMALFDLAAIEGGAEVALLPRDTKGTPEGAIAAAEDVMASGAQLLLGPLFSADVEAIAPLARARGVPVVAFTNDYAVAGDGVYILGFTPEMQVARVVDYAASRGLQRIAALVPDSVYGQRVAAAVRVAVQNAGLNLSTIASYDPSASTNLVSPVVRDMTNYEGRRAALRQQRQQLTALDDEASKLALRRLERLETYGDVDFDAVVIPESGGRIKAIAPLLPFYDVDTRRVRALGTIDWDDPDTWTEPALVGGWYPSTPDAPRAEFAAAYRKLYGATPPPRASLGYDAAALAAVLARSDSASRFTAAAITQPNGFAGVEGIFRLTPQGLAERGLAVKEVGSRSSRVVSPAPTTFEQLTN
;
A
#
# COMPACT_ATOMS: atom_id res chain seq x y z
N MET A 1 -17.34 -61.27 14.40
CA MET A 1 -18.70 -61.75 14.66
C MET A 1 -19.05 -61.45 16.13
N PRO A 2 -20.25 -60.96 16.49
CA PRO A 2 -21.23 -60.22 15.69
C PRO A 2 -21.70 -58.88 16.28
N LEU A 3 -22.35 -58.12 15.42
CA LEU A 3 -23.66 -57.42 15.49
C LEU A 3 -23.74 -56.00 16.05
N ARG A 4 -24.15 -55.13 15.12
CA ARG A 4 -24.82 -53.85 15.33
C ARG A 4 -26.16 -53.99 16.05
N PRO A 5 -26.78 -52.91 16.59
CA PRO A 5 -27.74 -52.25 15.74
C PRO A 5 -27.79 -50.69 15.81
N HIS A 6 -28.36 -50.17 14.75
CA HIS A 6 -28.93 -48.87 14.46
C HIS A 6 -29.80 -48.25 15.55
N PHE A 7 -29.74 -46.91 15.70
CA PHE A 7 -30.91 -46.09 15.98
C PHE A 7 -30.75 -44.68 15.39
N LEU A 8 -31.59 -44.36 14.39
CA LEU A 8 -32.03 -43.03 14.05
C LEU A 8 -33.31 -42.73 14.84
N PRO A 9 -33.59 -41.46 15.23
CA PRO A 9 -34.91 -40.94 14.99
C PRO A 9 -34.92 -39.50 14.40
N THR A 10 -35.69 -39.37 13.42
CA THR A 10 -36.95 -38.61 13.30
C THR A 10 -36.86 -37.11 13.09
N PHE A 11 -37.23 -36.73 11.89
CA PHE A 11 -37.65 -35.41 11.47
C PHE A 11 -38.75 -34.81 12.34
N ALA A 12 -38.59 -33.53 12.71
CA ALA A 12 -39.69 -32.66 13.11
C ALA A 12 -39.73 -31.45 12.18
N ARG A 13 -40.73 -31.44 11.31
CA ARG A 13 -41.16 -30.30 10.47
C ARG A 13 -41.76 -29.23 11.38
N PHE A 14 -41.31 -27.97 11.23
CA PHE A 14 -42.11 -26.81 11.64
C PHE A 14 -42.28 -25.86 10.47
N GLY A 15 -43.54 -25.57 10.20
CA GLY A 15 -44.05 -24.96 9.00
C GLY A 15 -43.79 -23.45 8.93
N ALA A 16 -43.73 -23.02 7.70
CA ALA A 16 -43.77 -21.64 7.25
C ALA A 16 -45.11 -20.99 7.58
N ARG A 17 -45.09 -19.78 8.11
CA ARG A 17 -46.22 -18.85 8.06
C ARG A 17 -45.77 -17.62 7.30
N PHE A 18 -46.18 -17.58 6.03
CA PHE A 18 -46.23 -16.38 5.19
C PHE A 18 -47.40 -15.50 5.67
N ALA A 19 -47.11 -14.29 6.11
CA ALA A 19 -48.09 -13.24 6.26
C ALA A 19 -48.07 -12.35 5.00
N VAL A 20 -49.08 -12.51 4.17
CA VAL A 20 -49.37 -11.66 2.99
C VAL A 20 -50.02 -10.38 3.51
N PHE A 21 -49.37 -9.23 3.33
CA PHE A 21 -49.96 -7.91 3.50
C PHE A 21 -50.49 -7.48 2.14
N ALA A 22 -51.81 -7.57 1.95
CA ALA A 22 -52.52 -7.02 0.80
C ALA A 22 -52.77 -5.52 1.05
N LEU A 23 -52.17 -4.66 0.24
CA LEU A 23 -52.49 -3.23 0.17
C LEU A 23 -53.65 -3.04 -0.75
N LEU A 24 -54.76 -2.59 -0.21
CA LEU A 24 -55.97 -2.15 -0.91
C LEU A 24 -55.70 -0.81 -1.61
N LEU A 25 -55.69 -0.81 -2.94
CA LEU A 25 -55.80 0.37 -3.79
C LEU A 25 -57.30 0.65 -4.05
N ALA A 26 -57.80 1.72 -3.46
CA ALA A 26 -59.13 2.27 -3.82
C ALA A 26 -58.96 3.27 -4.98
N PRO A 27 -59.77 3.19 -6.05
CA PRO A 27 -59.82 4.21 -7.08
C PRO A 27 -60.73 5.37 -6.68
N LEU A 28 -60.17 6.56 -6.56
CA LEU A 28 -60.93 7.82 -6.49
C LEU A 28 -61.50 8.14 -7.90
N ALA A 29 -62.77 7.86 -8.07
CA ALA A 29 -63.55 8.34 -9.22
C ALA A 29 -63.87 9.82 -8.98
N ALA A 30 -63.20 10.72 -9.71
CA ALA A 30 -63.59 12.13 -9.79
C ALA A 30 -64.64 12.32 -10.85
N CYS A 31 -65.85 12.69 -10.45
CA CYS A 31 -66.92 13.12 -11.33
C CYS A 31 -66.54 14.39 -12.09
N GLN A 32 -66.40 14.29 -13.40
CA GLN A 32 -66.38 15.47 -14.30
C GLN A 32 -67.81 15.95 -14.55
N GLN A 33 -68.12 17.13 -14.06
CA GLN A 33 -69.28 17.88 -14.52
C GLN A 33 -68.97 18.61 -15.82
N PRO A 34 -69.86 18.64 -16.82
CA PRO A 34 -69.66 19.41 -18.04
C PRO A 34 -69.92 20.91 -17.78
N GLY A 35 -68.82 21.66 -17.68
CA GLY A 35 -68.88 23.11 -17.63
C GLY A 35 -69.26 23.70 -18.99
N ARG A 36 -70.32 24.54 -18.99
CA ARG A 36 -70.75 25.34 -20.12
C ARG A 36 -69.59 26.21 -20.63
N LEU A 37 -69.31 26.07 -21.93
CA LEU A 37 -68.44 27.01 -22.68
C LEU A 37 -69.20 28.34 -22.83
N THR A 38 -68.82 29.36 -22.05
CA THR A 38 -69.11 30.75 -22.35
C THR A 38 -68.12 31.27 -23.36
N ALA A 39 -68.61 31.65 -24.53
CA ALA A 39 -67.81 32.25 -25.58
C ALA A 39 -67.20 33.60 -25.07
N GLN A 40 -65.93 33.70 -25.06
CA GLN A 40 -65.18 34.93 -24.82
C GLN A 40 -65.10 35.73 -26.09
N PRO A 41 -65.38 37.08 -26.04
CA PRO A 41 -65.29 37.89 -27.23
C PRO A 41 -63.85 37.98 -27.77
N PRO A 42 -63.69 38.14 -29.08
CA PRO A 42 -62.41 38.17 -29.74
C PRO A 42 -61.59 39.41 -29.23
N GLN A 43 -60.42 39.13 -28.65
CA GLN A 43 -59.47 40.18 -28.38
C GLN A 43 -58.75 40.64 -29.66
N PRO A 44 -58.43 41.92 -29.81
CA PRO A 44 -57.76 42.37 -31.02
C PRO A 44 -56.33 41.79 -31.03
N GLN A 45 -56.03 41.08 -32.14
CA GLN A 45 -54.68 40.61 -32.40
C GLN A 45 -53.75 41.82 -32.61
N VAL A 46 -52.90 42.10 -31.63
CA VAL A 46 -51.71 42.94 -31.82
C VAL A 46 -50.72 42.14 -32.68
N ALA A 47 -50.42 42.64 -33.86
CA ALA A 47 -49.42 42.06 -34.73
C ALA A 47 -48.08 41.91 -33.99
N ALA A 48 -47.55 40.69 -33.90
CA ALA A 48 -46.25 40.46 -33.36
C ALA A 48 -45.18 41.20 -34.17
N PRO A 49 -44.16 41.82 -33.52
CA PRO A 49 -43.07 42.40 -34.27
C PRO A 49 -42.33 41.34 -35.07
N PRO A 50 -41.78 41.69 -36.25
CA PRO A 50 -41.09 40.72 -37.09
C PRO A 50 -39.90 40.08 -36.30
N ALA A 51 -39.81 38.77 -36.32
CA ALA A 51 -38.73 38.05 -35.72
C ALA A 51 -37.36 38.55 -36.23
N PRO A 52 -36.33 38.72 -35.38
CA PRO A 52 -35.01 39.08 -35.85
C PRO A 52 -34.58 38.07 -36.92
N ALA A 53 -34.06 38.58 -38.03
CA ALA A 53 -33.50 37.75 -39.09
C ALA A 53 -32.47 36.81 -38.48
N ALA A 54 -32.62 35.52 -38.77
CA ALA A 54 -31.64 34.50 -38.38
C ALA A 54 -30.25 34.97 -38.89
N PRO A 55 -29.19 34.89 -38.03
CA PRO A 55 -27.85 35.19 -38.50
C PRO A 55 -27.53 34.30 -39.70
N ALA A 56 -26.95 34.87 -40.75
CA ALA A 56 -26.50 34.13 -41.92
C ALA A 56 -25.62 32.95 -41.44
N PRO A 57 -25.78 31.76 -42.02
CA PRO A 57 -24.94 30.62 -41.66
C PRO A 57 -23.49 31.03 -41.88
N MET A 58 -22.67 30.96 -40.78
CA MET A 58 -21.21 31.10 -40.90
C MET A 58 -20.74 30.07 -41.92
N PRO A 59 -19.86 30.43 -42.86
CA PRO A 59 -19.26 29.44 -43.74
C PRO A 59 -18.67 28.34 -42.85
N ALA A 60 -19.09 27.09 -43.12
CA ALA A 60 -18.47 25.94 -42.46
C ALA A 60 -16.95 26.06 -42.63
N PRO A 61 -16.14 25.89 -41.56
CA PRO A 61 -14.74 25.84 -41.73
C PRO A 61 -14.46 24.76 -42.81
N THR A 62 -13.82 25.18 -43.88
CA THR A 62 -13.23 24.23 -44.86
C THR A 62 -12.31 23.38 -44.04
N ALA A 63 -12.66 22.11 -43.84
CA ALA A 63 -11.79 21.14 -43.26
C ALA A 63 -10.64 20.99 -44.25
N GLU A 64 -9.62 21.84 -44.13
CA GLU A 64 -8.30 21.48 -44.59
C GLU A 64 -7.98 20.19 -43.84
N SER A 65 -8.05 19.09 -44.54
CA SER A 65 -7.54 17.83 -44.04
C SER A 65 -6.08 18.06 -43.72
N LEU A 66 -5.77 18.32 -42.44
CA LEU A 66 -4.39 18.30 -41.97
C LEU A 66 -3.87 16.89 -42.34
N PRO A 67 -2.85 16.78 -43.19
CA PRO A 67 -2.29 15.49 -43.48
C PRO A 67 -1.86 14.89 -42.14
N LEU A 68 -2.29 13.66 -41.83
CA LEU A 68 -1.76 12.87 -40.74
C LEU A 68 -0.30 12.50 -41.09
N VAL A 69 0.56 13.50 -41.07
CA VAL A 69 2.00 13.29 -41.16
C VAL A 69 2.44 13.04 -39.72
N PRO A 70 3.10 11.92 -39.45
CA PRO A 70 3.71 11.73 -38.13
C PRO A 70 4.60 12.95 -37.83
N PRO A 71 4.64 13.42 -36.57
CA PRO A 71 5.55 14.49 -36.17
C PRO A 71 6.97 14.16 -36.68
N PRO A 72 7.76 15.14 -37.13
CA PRO A 72 9.09 14.90 -37.68
C PRO A 72 10.05 14.14 -36.77
N ASP A 73 9.71 14.06 -35.46
CA ASP A 73 10.43 13.33 -34.42
C ASP A 73 9.81 11.99 -34.02
N ALA A 74 8.76 11.51 -34.73
CA ALA A 74 8.12 10.22 -34.44
C ALA A 74 9.06 9.00 -34.55
N GLY A 75 10.23 9.17 -35.18
CA GLY A 75 11.30 8.16 -35.21
C GLY A 75 12.28 8.21 -34.01
N ARG A 76 12.12 9.14 -33.10
CA ARG A 76 13.01 9.32 -31.94
C ARG A 76 12.41 8.81 -30.65
N SER A 77 11.12 8.47 -30.61
CA SER A 77 10.49 7.97 -29.38
C SER A 77 11.00 6.57 -29.05
N VAL A 78 11.30 6.36 -27.76
CA VAL A 78 11.82 5.09 -27.24
C VAL A 78 10.65 4.25 -26.71
N PRO A 79 10.37 3.09 -27.33
CA PRO A 79 9.27 2.24 -26.88
C PRO A 79 9.59 1.60 -25.52
N VAL A 80 8.67 1.74 -24.58
CA VAL A 80 8.73 1.17 -23.23
C VAL A 80 7.42 0.45 -22.92
N GLY A 81 7.50 -0.83 -22.63
CA GLY A 81 6.32 -1.63 -22.23
C GLY A 81 5.85 -1.25 -20.83
N PHE A 82 4.53 -1.13 -20.65
CA PHE A 82 3.92 -0.90 -19.33
C PHE A 82 2.92 -2.01 -19.04
N LEU A 83 3.33 -2.94 -18.19
CA LEU A 83 2.65 -4.21 -17.95
C LEU A 83 1.94 -4.17 -16.59
N VAL A 84 0.63 -3.99 -16.59
CA VAL A 84 -0.19 -3.93 -15.36
C VAL A 84 -1.55 -4.58 -15.60
N PRO A 85 -2.23 -5.06 -14.54
CA PRO A 85 -3.59 -5.56 -14.68
C PRO A 85 -4.53 -4.38 -14.99
N LEU A 86 -5.10 -4.35 -16.19
CA LEU A 86 -6.11 -3.37 -16.60
C LEU A 86 -7.53 -3.98 -16.59
N SER A 87 -7.63 -5.28 -16.32
CA SER A 87 -8.87 -6.02 -16.11
C SER A 87 -8.77 -6.88 -14.84
N GLY A 88 -9.89 -7.43 -14.38
CA GLY A 88 -9.95 -8.26 -13.16
C GLY A 88 -9.92 -7.46 -11.85
N PRO A 89 -9.70 -8.13 -10.71
CA PRO A 89 -9.81 -7.53 -9.37
C PRO A 89 -8.82 -6.39 -9.11
N ALA A 90 -7.65 -6.40 -9.74
CA ALA A 90 -6.60 -5.39 -9.55
C ALA A 90 -6.65 -4.27 -10.61
N ALA A 91 -7.64 -4.24 -11.50
CA ALA A 91 -7.73 -3.30 -12.61
C ALA A 91 -7.69 -1.83 -12.16
N ALA A 92 -8.40 -1.50 -11.08
CA ALA A 92 -8.44 -0.14 -10.56
C ALA A 92 -7.03 0.36 -10.12
N PHE A 93 -6.23 -0.52 -9.51
CA PHE A 93 -4.87 -0.19 -9.12
C PHE A 93 -3.93 -0.13 -10.33
N GLY A 94 -4.05 -1.08 -11.27
CA GLY A 94 -3.28 -1.06 -12.54
C GLY A 94 -3.55 0.20 -13.36
N GLN A 95 -4.82 0.63 -13.43
CA GLN A 95 -5.17 1.89 -14.10
C GLN A 95 -4.57 3.10 -13.37
N ALA A 96 -4.55 3.09 -12.04
CA ALA A 96 -3.94 4.18 -11.28
C ALA A 96 -2.43 4.28 -11.50
N LEU A 97 -1.71 3.15 -11.61
CA LEU A 97 -0.31 3.11 -12.00
C LEU A 97 -0.09 3.67 -13.41
N LEU A 98 -0.94 3.30 -14.37
CA LEU A 98 -0.86 3.79 -15.74
C LEU A 98 -1.13 5.31 -15.80
N ASN A 99 -2.14 5.78 -15.10
CA ASN A 99 -2.44 7.21 -15.00
C ASN A 99 -1.23 8.00 -14.44
N ALA A 100 -0.61 7.49 -13.39
CA ALA A 100 0.58 8.09 -12.79
C ALA A 100 1.78 8.10 -13.75
N ALA A 101 1.98 7.01 -14.50
CA ALA A 101 3.02 6.94 -15.54
C ALA A 101 2.81 7.97 -16.64
N GLN A 102 1.58 8.15 -17.10
CA GLN A 102 1.23 9.17 -18.09
C GLN A 102 1.49 10.59 -17.56
N MET A 103 1.14 10.87 -16.28
CA MET A 103 1.47 12.16 -15.65
C MET A 103 2.97 12.45 -15.71
N ALA A 104 3.82 11.47 -15.35
CA ALA A 104 5.26 11.64 -15.40
C ALA A 104 5.76 12.01 -16.80
N LEU A 105 5.23 11.35 -17.83
CA LEU A 105 5.62 11.65 -19.21
C LEU A 105 5.16 13.03 -19.65
N PHE A 106 3.98 13.49 -19.25
CA PHE A 106 3.52 14.87 -19.51
C PHE A 106 4.39 15.90 -18.81
N ASP A 107 4.71 15.70 -17.54
CA ASP A 107 5.54 16.63 -16.76
C ASP A 107 6.96 16.74 -17.35
N LEU A 108 7.52 15.61 -17.79
CA LEU A 108 8.87 15.55 -18.36
C LEU A 108 8.95 16.00 -19.82
N ALA A 109 7.87 15.87 -20.60
CA ALA A 109 7.80 16.38 -21.97
C ALA A 109 7.83 17.92 -22.01
N ALA A 110 7.39 18.59 -20.94
CA ALA A 110 7.46 20.03 -20.79
C ALA A 110 8.90 20.56 -20.59
N ILE A 111 9.85 19.69 -20.28
CA ILE A 111 11.26 20.04 -20.07
C ILE A 111 11.99 19.92 -21.43
N GLU A 112 12.58 21.02 -21.91
CA GLU A 112 13.32 21.05 -23.18
C GLU A 112 14.41 19.97 -23.25
N GLY A 113 14.49 19.25 -24.38
CA GLY A 113 15.47 18.19 -24.63
C GLY A 113 15.12 16.84 -24.02
N GLY A 114 13.87 16.62 -23.57
CA GLY A 114 13.39 15.32 -23.12
C GLY A 114 13.40 14.28 -24.26
N ALA A 115 13.95 13.07 -24.03
CA ALA A 115 13.72 11.97 -24.94
C ALA A 115 12.25 11.55 -24.84
N GLU A 116 11.60 11.42 -25.98
CA GLU A 116 10.20 11.02 -26.03
C GLU A 116 10.11 9.51 -25.75
N VAL A 117 9.43 9.14 -24.67
CA VAL A 117 9.10 7.74 -24.36
C VAL A 117 7.74 7.40 -24.93
N ALA A 118 7.70 6.41 -25.83
CA ALA A 118 6.45 5.81 -26.27
C ALA A 118 6.03 4.72 -25.28
N LEU A 119 5.11 5.04 -24.38
CA LEU A 119 4.60 4.07 -23.43
C LEU A 119 3.63 3.11 -24.14
N LEU A 120 3.89 1.81 -24.01
CA LEU A 120 3.09 0.74 -24.60
C LEU A 120 2.33 -0.03 -23.48
N PRO A 121 1.15 0.44 -23.06
CA PRO A 121 0.40 -0.23 -22.00
C PRO A 121 -0.22 -1.53 -22.51
N ARG A 122 -0.11 -2.60 -21.70
CA ARG A 122 -0.74 -3.90 -21.94
C ARG A 122 -1.31 -4.47 -20.66
N ASP A 123 -2.45 -5.12 -20.83
CA ASP A 123 -3.18 -5.78 -19.74
C ASP A 123 -2.56 -7.13 -19.42
N THR A 124 -2.00 -7.28 -18.22
CA THR A 124 -1.51 -8.57 -17.71
C THR A 124 -2.64 -9.44 -17.15
N LYS A 125 -3.84 -8.89 -16.99
CA LYS A 125 -4.99 -9.54 -16.32
C LYS A 125 -4.69 -9.99 -14.89
N GLY A 126 -3.49 -9.68 -14.36
CA GLY A 126 -2.99 -10.16 -13.07
C GLY A 126 -2.73 -11.67 -13.05
N THR A 127 -2.34 -12.24 -14.19
CA THR A 127 -2.03 -13.65 -14.32
C THR A 127 -0.74 -13.87 -15.11
N PRO A 128 0.03 -14.94 -14.82
CA PRO A 128 1.25 -15.28 -15.54
C PRO A 128 1.07 -15.38 -17.07
N GLU A 129 -0.02 -15.99 -17.52
CA GLU A 129 -0.33 -16.18 -18.95
C GLU A 129 -0.61 -14.82 -19.62
N GLY A 130 -1.36 -13.96 -18.95
CA GLY A 130 -1.64 -12.61 -19.42
C GLY A 130 -0.39 -11.76 -19.47
N ALA A 131 0.48 -11.88 -18.49
CA ALA A 131 1.77 -11.19 -18.43
C ALA A 131 2.71 -11.64 -19.55
N ILE A 132 2.80 -12.94 -19.85
CA ILE A 132 3.56 -13.49 -20.98
C ILE A 132 3.07 -12.87 -22.29
N ALA A 133 1.78 -12.95 -22.58
CA ALA A 133 1.20 -12.42 -23.81
C ALA A 133 1.46 -10.90 -23.94
N ALA A 134 1.29 -10.15 -22.84
CA ALA A 134 1.56 -8.72 -22.79
C ALA A 134 3.04 -8.38 -23.07
N ALA A 135 3.95 -9.13 -22.44
CA ALA A 135 5.39 -8.94 -22.63
C ALA A 135 5.84 -9.26 -24.07
N GLU A 136 5.35 -10.37 -24.63
CA GLU A 136 5.64 -10.76 -26.01
C GLU A 136 5.20 -9.67 -27.02
N ASP A 137 3.99 -9.14 -26.85
CA ASP A 137 3.44 -8.12 -27.74
C ASP A 137 4.22 -6.80 -27.67
N VAL A 138 4.54 -6.29 -26.47
CA VAL A 138 5.31 -5.05 -26.36
C VAL A 138 6.76 -5.22 -26.85
N MET A 139 7.37 -6.38 -26.60
CA MET A 139 8.73 -6.66 -27.10
C MET A 139 8.74 -6.85 -28.62
N ALA A 140 7.71 -7.44 -29.22
CA ALA A 140 7.52 -7.48 -30.67
C ALA A 140 7.32 -6.08 -31.27
N SER A 141 6.73 -5.16 -30.51
CA SER A 141 6.59 -3.74 -30.83
C SER A 141 7.87 -2.92 -30.60
N GLY A 142 8.99 -3.56 -30.22
CA GLY A 142 10.30 -2.95 -30.04
C GLY A 142 10.56 -2.35 -28.67
N ALA A 143 9.80 -2.72 -27.64
CA ALA A 143 10.05 -2.25 -26.27
C ALA A 143 11.47 -2.59 -25.80
N GLN A 144 12.17 -1.59 -25.28
CA GLN A 144 13.56 -1.69 -24.81
C GLN A 144 13.66 -1.77 -23.27
N LEU A 145 12.56 -1.52 -22.58
CA LEU A 145 12.42 -1.63 -21.13
C LEU A 145 10.99 -2.07 -20.85
N LEU A 146 10.78 -2.90 -19.81
CA LEU A 146 9.47 -3.25 -19.30
C LEU A 146 9.27 -2.63 -17.92
N LEU A 147 8.22 -1.84 -17.73
CA LEU A 147 7.74 -1.30 -16.47
C LEU A 147 6.57 -2.17 -15.99
N GLY A 148 6.68 -2.74 -14.80
CA GLY A 148 5.83 -3.82 -14.36
C GLY A 148 6.47 -5.20 -14.59
N PRO A 149 5.76 -6.30 -14.32
CA PRO A 149 4.39 -6.40 -13.80
C PRO A 149 4.20 -6.01 -12.32
N LEU A 150 2.94 -6.13 -11.86
CA LEU A 150 2.59 -5.85 -10.48
C LEU A 150 2.84 -7.04 -9.54
N PHE A 151 2.51 -8.25 -9.98
CA PHE A 151 2.58 -9.45 -9.14
C PHE A 151 3.86 -10.25 -9.39
N SER A 152 4.40 -10.87 -8.33
CA SER A 152 5.65 -11.65 -8.43
C SER A 152 5.54 -12.85 -9.37
N ALA A 153 4.42 -13.57 -9.36
CA ALA A 153 4.18 -14.67 -10.28
C ALA A 153 4.20 -14.24 -11.76
N ASP A 154 3.68 -13.04 -12.06
CA ASP A 154 3.74 -12.45 -13.40
C ASP A 154 5.18 -12.11 -13.78
N VAL A 155 5.98 -11.58 -12.81
CA VAL A 155 7.41 -11.28 -13.02
C VAL A 155 8.19 -12.56 -13.29
N GLU A 156 8.00 -13.60 -12.48
CA GLU A 156 8.64 -14.91 -12.68
C GLU A 156 8.37 -15.47 -14.08
N ALA A 157 7.13 -15.32 -14.56
CA ALA A 157 6.71 -15.84 -15.85
C ALA A 157 7.38 -15.11 -17.03
N ILE A 158 7.56 -13.77 -16.95
CA ILE A 158 8.13 -12.98 -18.04
C ILE A 158 9.66 -12.87 -17.99
N ALA A 159 10.29 -13.07 -16.83
CA ALA A 159 11.73 -12.87 -16.65
C ALA A 159 12.60 -13.68 -17.63
N PRO A 160 12.33 -14.96 -17.93
CA PRO A 160 13.09 -15.71 -18.92
C PRO A 160 12.96 -15.14 -20.34
N LEU A 161 11.77 -14.66 -20.71
CA LEU A 161 11.50 -14.08 -22.02
C LEU A 161 12.23 -12.73 -22.19
N ALA A 162 12.15 -11.87 -21.19
CA ALA A 162 12.79 -10.57 -21.17
C ALA A 162 14.32 -10.73 -21.23
N ARG A 163 14.87 -11.66 -20.43
CA ARG A 163 16.30 -12.00 -20.42
C ARG A 163 16.78 -12.50 -21.77
N ALA A 164 16.06 -13.41 -22.42
CA ALA A 164 16.41 -13.95 -23.73
C ALA A 164 16.49 -12.86 -24.80
N ARG A 165 15.76 -11.75 -24.63
CA ARG A 165 15.75 -10.61 -25.55
C ARG A 165 16.63 -9.44 -25.08
N GLY A 166 17.28 -9.56 -23.93
CA GLY A 166 18.12 -8.49 -23.35
C GLY A 166 17.31 -7.25 -22.92
N VAL A 167 16.02 -7.41 -22.63
CA VAL A 167 15.12 -6.31 -22.21
C VAL A 167 15.02 -6.33 -20.69
N PRO A 168 15.47 -5.29 -19.98
CA PRO A 168 15.35 -5.22 -18.54
C PRO A 168 13.90 -5.00 -18.09
N VAL A 169 13.61 -5.43 -16.85
CA VAL A 169 12.31 -5.35 -16.22
C VAL A 169 12.41 -4.53 -14.93
N VAL A 170 11.56 -3.50 -14.77
CA VAL A 170 11.40 -2.74 -13.53
C VAL A 170 10.02 -3.01 -12.98
N ALA A 171 9.92 -3.97 -12.06
CA ALA A 171 8.67 -4.52 -11.54
C ALA A 171 8.13 -3.72 -10.35
N PHE A 172 6.80 -3.69 -10.20
CA PHE A 172 6.12 -3.01 -9.09
C PHE A 172 5.93 -3.89 -7.84
N THR A 173 6.26 -5.18 -7.94
CA THR A 173 6.18 -6.10 -6.80
C THR A 173 7.11 -5.69 -5.65
N ASN A 174 6.81 -6.16 -4.44
CA ASN A 174 7.68 -6.05 -3.28
C ASN A 174 8.38 -7.38 -2.95
N ASP A 175 8.30 -8.36 -3.85
CA ASP A 175 8.90 -9.67 -3.69
C ASP A 175 10.33 -9.68 -4.23
N TYR A 176 11.32 -9.64 -3.34
CA TYR A 176 12.73 -9.65 -3.73
C TYR A 176 13.21 -10.98 -4.34
N ALA A 177 12.46 -12.09 -4.15
CA ALA A 177 12.87 -13.40 -4.67
C ALA A 177 12.91 -13.44 -6.20
N VAL A 178 12.18 -12.55 -6.87
CA VAL A 178 12.17 -12.45 -8.32
C VAL A 178 13.18 -11.42 -8.88
N ALA A 179 13.98 -10.81 -8.00
CA ALA A 179 14.99 -9.82 -8.38
C ALA A 179 16.26 -10.47 -8.96
N GLY A 180 17.00 -9.69 -9.71
CA GLY A 180 18.28 -10.11 -10.30
C GLY A 180 18.18 -10.46 -11.77
N ASP A 181 19.31 -10.69 -12.41
CA ASP A 181 19.41 -11.08 -13.82
C ASP A 181 18.59 -10.21 -14.78
N GLY A 182 18.65 -8.89 -14.62
CA GLY A 182 17.91 -7.92 -15.43
C GLY A 182 16.51 -7.61 -14.93
N VAL A 183 16.07 -8.18 -13.81
CA VAL A 183 14.82 -7.83 -13.11
C VAL A 183 15.15 -6.95 -11.92
N TYR A 184 14.54 -5.78 -11.86
CA TYR A 184 14.68 -4.79 -10.80
C TYR A 184 13.35 -4.57 -10.10
N ILE A 185 13.34 -4.60 -8.78
CA ILE A 185 12.14 -4.42 -7.95
C ILE A 185 12.07 -2.97 -7.49
N LEU A 186 11.04 -2.24 -7.93
CA LEU A 186 10.80 -0.85 -7.53
C LEU A 186 9.91 -0.74 -6.28
N GLY A 187 9.19 -1.80 -5.93
CA GLY A 187 8.32 -1.85 -4.76
C GLY A 187 9.06 -1.70 -3.43
N PHE A 188 8.29 -1.51 -2.36
CA PHE A 188 8.82 -1.38 -1.00
C PHE A 188 8.99 -2.76 -0.37
N THR A 189 10.22 -3.26 -0.33
CA THR A 189 10.47 -4.58 0.28
C THR A 189 10.44 -4.50 1.80
N PRO A 190 10.08 -5.59 2.49
CA PRO A 190 10.12 -5.67 3.95
C PRO A 190 11.50 -5.35 4.52
N GLU A 191 12.58 -5.76 3.82
CA GLU A 191 13.96 -5.61 4.25
C GLU A 191 14.35 -4.15 4.44
N MET A 192 14.07 -3.29 3.45
CA MET A 192 14.39 -1.86 3.55
C MET A 192 13.57 -1.17 4.64
N GLN A 193 12.31 -1.58 4.82
CA GLN A 193 11.42 -0.99 5.80
C GLN A 193 11.87 -1.33 7.22
N VAL A 194 12.12 -2.62 7.47
CA VAL A 194 12.56 -3.12 8.77
C VAL A 194 13.94 -2.57 9.13
N ALA A 195 14.90 -2.60 8.18
CA ALA A 195 16.22 -2.02 8.40
C ALA A 195 16.11 -0.57 8.86
N ARG A 196 15.34 0.26 8.15
CA ARG A 196 15.20 1.69 8.46
C ARG A 196 14.64 1.95 9.86
N VAL A 197 13.63 1.22 10.29
CA VAL A 197 13.02 1.46 11.61
C VAL A 197 13.84 0.85 12.76
N VAL A 198 14.53 -0.27 12.52
CA VAL A 198 15.44 -0.90 13.48
C VAL A 198 16.70 -0.04 13.68
N ASP A 199 17.30 0.49 12.61
CA ASP A 199 18.43 1.42 12.70
C ASP A 199 18.06 2.68 13.48
N TYR A 200 16.85 3.21 13.25
CA TYR A 200 16.36 4.32 14.04
C TYR A 200 16.19 3.94 15.51
N ALA A 201 15.63 2.77 15.82
CA ALA A 201 15.48 2.28 17.18
C ALA A 201 16.84 2.14 17.87
N ALA A 202 17.86 1.60 17.18
CA ALA A 202 19.24 1.54 17.65
C ALA A 202 19.81 2.93 17.98
N SER A 203 19.61 3.90 17.07
CA SER A 203 20.05 5.30 17.27
C SER A 203 19.38 5.97 18.47
N ARG A 204 18.24 5.45 18.92
CA ARG A 204 17.50 5.92 20.12
C ARG A 204 17.88 5.15 21.39
N GLY A 205 18.84 4.25 21.30
CA GLY A 205 19.39 3.49 22.44
C GLY A 205 18.59 2.25 22.81
N LEU A 206 17.62 1.80 21.97
CA LEU A 206 16.93 0.53 22.20
C LEU A 206 17.87 -0.62 21.85
N GLN A 207 17.88 -1.67 22.67
CA GLN A 207 18.85 -2.76 22.57
C GLN A 207 18.22 -4.11 22.25
N ARG A 208 16.96 -4.32 22.64
CA ARG A 208 16.31 -5.62 22.56
C ARG A 208 15.07 -5.50 21.66
N ILE A 209 15.08 -6.23 20.56
CA ILE A 209 14.02 -6.21 19.57
C ILE A 209 13.27 -7.52 19.60
N ALA A 210 11.93 -7.45 19.62
CA ALA A 210 11.05 -8.58 19.38
C ALA A 210 10.28 -8.38 18.06
N ALA A 211 9.66 -9.42 17.55
CA ALA A 211 8.74 -9.34 16.45
C ALA A 211 7.51 -10.21 16.66
N LEU A 212 6.35 -9.71 16.23
CA LEU A 212 5.09 -10.44 16.20
C LEU A 212 4.59 -10.44 14.76
N VAL A 213 4.70 -11.55 14.06
CA VAL A 213 4.52 -11.65 12.62
C VAL A 213 3.42 -12.67 12.25
N PRO A 214 2.65 -12.47 11.16
CA PRO A 214 1.76 -13.50 10.65
C PRO A 214 2.56 -14.70 10.14
N ASP A 215 2.05 -15.92 10.31
CA ASP A 215 2.60 -17.13 9.69
C ASP A 215 2.18 -17.20 8.22
N SER A 216 2.86 -16.43 7.41
CA SER A 216 2.66 -16.29 5.97
C SER A 216 4.01 -16.04 5.30
N VAL A 217 4.07 -16.14 3.96
CA VAL A 217 5.27 -15.80 3.18
C VAL A 217 5.76 -14.38 3.52
N TYR A 218 4.85 -13.42 3.62
CA TYR A 218 5.19 -12.05 4.01
C TYR A 218 5.77 -11.95 5.43
N GLY A 219 5.11 -12.59 6.42
CA GLY A 219 5.59 -12.57 7.80
C GLY A 219 6.93 -13.28 7.98
N GLN A 220 7.17 -14.38 7.27
CA GLN A 220 8.48 -15.06 7.26
C GLN A 220 9.59 -14.17 6.70
N ARG A 221 9.30 -13.36 5.66
CA ARG A 221 10.24 -12.37 5.13
C ARG A 221 10.53 -11.26 6.11
N VAL A 222 9.49 -10.71 6.75
CA VAL A 222 9.68 -9.72 7.81
C VAL A 222 10.52 -10.30 8.94
N ALA A 223 10.26 -11.54 9.37
CA ALA A 223 11.05 -12.21 10.39
C ALA A 223 12.53 -12.36 9.99
N ALA A 224 12.80 -12.70 8.74
CA ALA A 224 14.17 -12.75 8.20
C ALA A 224 14.80 -11.35 8.18
N ALA A 225 14.08 -10.34 7.72
CA ALA A 225 14.52 -8.94 7.71
C ALA A 225 14.87 -8.43 9.12
N VAL A 226 14.04 -8.76 10.12
CA VAL A 226 14.31 -8.41 11.53
C VAL A 226 15.61 -9.04 12.02
N ARG A 227 15.87 -10.33 11.74
CA ARG A 227 17.13 -10.99 12.13
C ARG A 227 18.33 -10.27 11.54
N VAL A 228 18.29 -9.95 10.25
CA VAL A 228 19.37 -9.27 9.54
C VAL A 228 19.56 -7.85 10.07
N ALA A 229 18.48 -7.08 10.22
CA ALA A 229 18.55 -5.69 10.69
C ALA A 229 19.09 -5.60 12.13
N VAL A 230 18.61 -6.48 13.02
CA VAL A 230 19.09 -6.56 14.42
C VAL A 230 20.57 -6.91 14.47
N GLN A 231 21.01 -7.87 13.67
CA GLN A 231 22.44 -8.26 13.58
C GLN A 231 23.30 -7.10 13.06
N ASN A 232 22.87 -6.45 11.98
CA ASN A 232 23.62 -5.34 11.37
C ASN A 232 23.72 -4.13 12.31
N ALA A 233 22.67 -3.86 13.08
CA ALA A 233 22.65 -2.79 14.07
C ALA A 233 23.35 -3.13 15.39
N GLY A 234 23.88 -4.35 15.57
CA GLY A 234 24.51 -4.81 16.80
C GLY A 234 23.56 -4.93 17.99
N LEU A 235 22.29 -5.18 17.75
CA LEU A 235 21.23 -5.30 18.75
C LEU A 235 20.99 -6.77 19.14
N ASN A 236 20.15 -6.98 20.17
CA ASN A 236 19.75 -8.30 20.62
C ASN A 236 18.33 -8.64 20.10
N LEU A 237 18.20 -9.78 19.45
CA LEU A 237 16.90 -10.34 19.11
C LEU A 237 16.33 -11.11 20.30
N SER A 238 15.29 -10.60 20.95
CA SER A 238 14.65 -11.26 22.08
C SER A 238 13.82 -12.46 21.64
N THR A 239 12.87 -12.24 20.77
CA THR A 239 11.97 -13.28 20.28
C THR A 239 11.31 -12.89 18.96
N ILE A 240 10.93 -13.90 18.18
CA ILE A 240 10.00 -13.76 17.05
C ILE A 240 8.84 -14.72 17.33
N ALA A 241 7.67 -14.16 17.54
CA ALA A 241 6.43 -14.90 17.70
C ALA A 241 5.62 -14.83 16.40
N SER A 242 5.06 -15.97 15.98
CA SER A 242 4.20 -16.05 14.80
C SER A 242 2.81 -16.50 15.16
N TYR A 243 1.82 -16.06 14.38
CA TYR A 243 0.42 -16.41 14.54
C TYR A 243 -0.23 -16.65 13.18
N ASP A 244 -1.28 -17.47 13.15
CA ASP A 244 -2.07 -17.72 11.94
C ASP A 244 -2.74 -16.41 11.46
N PRO A 245 -2.45 -15.94 10.24
CA PRO A 245 -3.02 -14.70 9.70
C PRO A 245 -4.55 -14.72 9.58
N SER A 246 -5.16 -15.91 9.48
CA SER A 246 -6.62 -16.08 9.45
C SER A 246 -7.25 -16.14 10.85
N ALA A 247 -6.43 -16.28 11.90
CA ALA A 247 -6.90 -16.42 13.26
C ALA A 247 -7.65 -15.17 13.77
N SER A 248 -8.71 -15.38 14.51
CA SER A 248 -9.35 -14.30 15.27
C SER A 248 -8.42 -13.78 16.37
N THR A 249 -8.69 -12.57 16.87
CA THR A 249 -7.88 -11.94 17.92
C THR A 249 -7.75 -12.84 19.17
N ASN A 250 -8.77 -13.62 19.51
CA ASN A 250 -8.72 -14.56 20.62
C ASN A 250 -7.66 -15.64 20.47
N LEU A 251 -7.34 -16.04 19.23
CA LEU A 251 -6.29 -17.03 18.94
C LEU A 251 -4.89 -16.39 18.87
N VAL A 252 -4.80 -15.11 18.58
CA VAL A 252 -3.53 -14.34 18.63
C VAL A 252 -3.17 -13.98 20.08
N SER A 253 -4.16 -13.77 20.93
CA SER A 253 -3.99 -13.39 22.34
C SER A 253 -3.04 -14.31 23.14
N PRO A 254 -3.12 -15.65 23.07
CA PRO A 254 -2.15 -16.53 23.73
C PRO A 254 -0.72 -16.34 23.23
N VAL A 255 -0.52 -16.08 21.93
CA VAL A 255 0.81 -15.83 21.36
C VAL A 255 1.45 -14.58 21.96
N VAL A 256 0.67 -13.50 22.10
CA VAL A 256 1.16 -12.25 22.72
C VAL A 256 1.41 -12.47 24.23
N ARG A 257 0.54 -13.19 24.93
CA ARG A 257 0.72 -13.56 26.35
C ARG A 257 2.05 -14.27 26.58
N ASP A 258 2.34 -15.26 25.73
CA ASP A 258 3.54 -16.08 25.87
C ASP A 258 4.80 -15.28 25.47
N MET A 259 4.73 -14.48 24.37
CA MET A 259 5.80 -13.58 23.93
C MET A 259 6.18 -12.56 25.03
N THR A 260 5.22 -12.07 25.80
CA THR A 260 5.45 -11.11 26.88
C THR A 260 5.82 -11.78 28.20
N ASN A 261 5.91 -13.09 28.27
CA ASN A 261 6.10 -13.87 29.48
C ASN A 261 5.15 -13.45 30.62
N TYR A 262 3.87 -13.18 30.25
CA TYR A 262 2.90 -12.62 31.19
C TYR A 262 2.70 -13.50 32.44
N GLU A 263 2.57 -14.80 32.27
CA GLU A 263 2.38 -15.73 33.40
C GLU A 263 3.63 -15.82 34.30
N GLY A 264 4.83 -15.78 33.73
CA GLY A 264 6.08 -15.74 34.48
C GLY A 264 6.18 -14.46 35.31
N ARG A 265 5.86 -13.30 34.72
CA ARG A 265 5.85 -12.00 35.41
C ARG A 265 4.76 -11.95 36.53
N ARG A 266 3.60 -12.57 36.30
CA ARG A 266 2.58 -12.76 37.35
C ARG A 266 3.08 -13.65 38.48
N ALA A 267 3.75 -14.74 38.16
CA ALA A 267 4.36 -15.63 39.19
C ALA A 267 5.42 -14.88 40.00
N ALA A 268 6.28 -14.09 39.35
CA ALA A 268 7.25 -13.25 40.05
C ALA A 268 6.60 -12.23 40.98
N LEU A 269 5.46 -11.62 40.60
CA LEU A 269 4.71 -10.73 41.48
C LEU A 269 4.22 -11.45 42.73
N ARG A 270 3.62 -12.65 42.56
CA ARG A 270 3.16 -13.46 43.68
C ARG A 270 4.30 -13.80 44.64
N GLN A 271 5.44 -14.21 44.11
CA GLN A 271 6.64 -14.53 44.87
C GLN A 271 7.17 -13.30 45.62
N GLN A 272 7.26 -12.15 44.97
CA GLN A 272 7.72 -10.90 45.58
C GLN A 272 6.80 -10.46 46.75
N ARG A 273 5.48 -10.57 46.54
CA ARG A 273 4.50 -10.27 47.61
C ARG A 273 4.66 -11.22 48.81
N GLN A 274 4.87 -12.51 48.57
CA GLN A 274 5.11 -13.49 49.63
C GLN A 274 6.38 -13.20 50.44
N GLN A 275 7.49 -12.87 49.72
CA GLN A 275 8.74 -12.51 50.39
C GLN A 275 8.61 -11.27 51.28
N LEU A 276 7.97 -10.22 50.79
CA LEU A 276 7.78 -8.98 51.53
C LEU A 276 6.83 -9.20 52.74
N THR A 277 5.81 -10.05 52.59
CA THR A 277 4.90 -10.39 53.70
C THR A 277 5.64 -11.13 54.82
N ALA A 278 6.63 -11.95 54.51
CA ALA A 278 7.41 -12.69 55.47
C ALA A 278 8.36 -11.81 56.31
N LEU A 279 8.72 -10.60 55.82
CA LEU A 279 9.63 -9.68 56.53
C LEU A 279 8.95 -8.85 57.61
N ASP A 280 7.66 -8.60 57.50
CA ASP A 280 6.77 -7.88 58.45
C ASP A 280 7.30 -6.55 59.04
N ASP A 281 8.21 -5.88 58.32
CA ASP A 281 8.69 -4.54 58.66
C ASP A 281 7.91 -3.44 57.93
N GLU A 282 8.01 -2.18 58.38
CA GLU A 282 7.28 -1.05 57.78
C GLU A 282 7.72 -0.75 56.30
N ALA A 283 8.97 -0.99 55.95
CA ALA A 283 9.44 -0.83 54.58
C ALA A 283 8.79 -1.87 53.64
N SER A 284 8.72 -3.12 54.11
CA SER A 284 8.06 -4.20 53.37
C SER A 284 6.57 -3.95 53.22
N LYS A 285 5.88 -3.46 54.26
CA LYS A 285 4.47 -3.06 54.17
C LYS A 285 4.23 -1.93 53.17
N LEU A 286 5.14 -0.94 53.09
CA LEU A 286 5.08 0.12 52.11
C LEU A 286 5.30 -0.41 50.70
N ALA A 287 6.26 -1.32 50.52
CA ALA A 287 6.54 -2.00 49.23
C ALA A 287 5.31 -2.83 48.79
N LEU A 288 4.70 -3.60 49.68
CA LEU A 288 3.49 -4.38 49.40
C LEU A 288 2.37 -3.48 48.85
N ARG A 289 2.08 -2.34 49.50
CA ARG A 289 1.07 -1.38 49.01
C ARG A 289 1.35 -0.89 47.57
N ARG A 290 2.62 -0.75 47.18
CA ARG A 290 2.99 -0.40 45.77
C ARG A 290 2.69 -1.55 44.83
N LEU A 291 2.98 -2.78 45.25
CA LEU A 291 2.74 -3.98 44.44
C LEU A 291 1.26 -4.32 44.27
N GLU A 292 0.38 -3.91 45.19
CA GLU A 292 -1.07 -4.19 45.12
C GLU A 292 -1.71 -3.74 43.80
N ARG A 293 -1.20 -2.67 43.21
CA ARG A 293 -1.73 -2.07 41.94
C ARG A 293 -1.14 -2.71 40.69
N LEU A 294 -0.16 -3.60 40.81
CA LEU A 294 0.49 -4.23 39.66
C LEU A 294 -0.20 -5.55 39.31
N GLU A 295 -0.26 -5.85 38.02
CA GLU A 295 -0.71 -7.15 37.52
C GLU A 295 0.47 -8.11 37.31
N THR A 296 1.62 -7.56 37.01
CA THR A 296 2.88 -8.31 36.81
C THR A 296 4.05 -7.63 37.53
N TYR A 297 5.18 -8.34 37.65
CA TYR A 297 6.42 -7.82 38.20
C TYR A 297 7.58 -8.01 37.22
N GLY A 298 8.34 -6.93 37.03
CA GLY A 298 9.41 -6.89 36.05
C GLY A 298 8.92 -6.47 34.66
N ASP A 299 9.85 -5.99 33.86
CA ASP A 299 9.62 -5.56 32.50
C ASP A 299 9.58 -6.77 31.54
N VAL A 300 9.05 -6.57 30.33
CA VAL A 300 9.21 -7.54 29.24
C VAL A 300 10.66 -7.58 28.76
N ASP A 301 11.05 -8.65 28.08
CA ASP A 301 12.43 -8.86 27.63
C ASP A 301 12.76 -8.21 26.28
N PHE A 302 12.05 -7.13 25.93
CA PHE A 302 12.30 -6.36 24.71
C PHE A 302 11.99 -4.88 24.93
N ASP A 303 12.70 -4.02 24.22
CA ASP A 303 12.52 -2.56 24.23
C ASP A 303 11.65 -2.09 23.06
N ALA A 304 11.58 -2.89 22.00
CA ALA A 304 10.70 -2.65 20.87
C ALA A 304 10.17 -3.96 20.26
N VAL A 305 9.01 -3.86 19.60
CA VAL A 305 8.37 -4.99 18.91
C VAL A 305 7.96 -4.59 17.50
N VAL A 306 8.45 -5.34 16.49
CA VAL A 306 8.05 -5.17 15.10
C VAL A 306 6.72 -5.86 14.86
N ILE A 307 5.72 -5.13 14.34
CA ILE A 307 4.37 -5.65 14.04
C ILE A 307 4.01 -5.22 12.61
N PRO A 308 4.19 -6.10 11.59
CA PRO A 308 4.00 -5.77 10.19
C PRO A 308 2.55 -5.90 9.73
N GLU A 309 1.63 -5.43 10.54
CA GLU A 309 0.19 -5.46 10.27
C GLU A 309 -0.33 -4.04 10.00
N SER A 310 -1.48 -3.93 9.34
CA SER A 310 -2.11 -2.66 9.00
C SER A 310 -3.63 -2.72 9.11
N GLY A 311 -4.30 -1.58 8.93
CA GLY A 311 -5.75 -1.45 8.90
C GLY A 311 -6.43 -2.04 10.14
N GLY A 312 -7.54 -2.75 9.95
CA GLY A 312 -8.29 -3.36 11.05
C GLY A 312 -7.50 -4.41 11.83
N ARG A 313 -6.49 -5.05 11.20
CA ARG A 313 -5.71 -6.10 11.84
C ARG A 313 -4.76 -5.55 12.90
N ILE A 314 -4.03 -4.49 12.61
CA ILE A 314 -3.16 -3.86 13.62
C ILE A 314 -3.98 -3.31 14.79
N LYS A 315 -5.17 -2.74 14.54
CA LYS A 315 -6.09 -2.25 15.58
C LYS A 315 -6.65 -3.36 16.46
N ALA A 316 -6.68 -4.59 15.98
CA ALA A 316 -7.09 -5.76 16.77
C ALA A 316 -5.93 -6.35 17.60
N ILE A 317 -4.69 -6.23 17.11
CA ILE A 317 -3.50 -6.85 17.73
C ILE A 317 -2.81 -5.91 18.70
N ALA A 318 -2.63 -4.64 18.36
CA ALA A 318 -1.89 -3.69 19.19
C ALA A 318 -2.43 -3.57 20.63
N PRO A 319 -3.76 -3.57 20.88
CA PRO A 319 -4.30 -3.53 22.24
C PRO A 319 -3.94 -4.75 23.11
N LEU A 320 -3.50 -5.86 22.50
CA LEU A 320 -3.05 -7.03 23.27
C LEU A 320 -1.75 -6.74 24.04
N LEU A 321 -0.93 -5.79 23.60
CA LEU A 321 0.28 -5.40 24.32
C LEU A 321 -0.06 -4.84 25.72
N PRO A 322 -0.80 -3.72 25.85
CA PRO A 322 -1.19 -3.22 27.16
C PRO A 322 -2.13 -4.19 27.91
N PHE A 323 -2.93 -5.01 27.21
CA PHE A 323 -3.75 -6.03 27.85
C PHE A 323 -2.90 -7.06 28.62
N TYR A 324 -1.69 -7.38 28.13
CA TYR A 324 -0.70 -8.23 28.81
C TYR A 324 0.34 -7.43 29.60
N ASP A 325 -0.06 -6.25 30.08
CA ASP A 325 0.75 -5.39 30.97
C ASP A 325 2.13 -5.02 30.37
N VAL A 326 2.14 -4.68 29.06
CA VAL A 326 3.29 -4.07 28.38
C VAL A 326 3.08 -2.55 28.38
N ASP A 327 3.99 -1.82 29.04
CA ASP A 327 3.95 -0.34 29.01
C ASP A 327 4.40 0.18 27.62
N THR A 328 3.44 0.51 26.78
CA THR A 328 3.68 1.02 25.41
C THR A 328 4.35 2.41 25.38
N ARG A 329 4.48 3.09 26.52
CA ARG A 329 5.29 4.31 26.63
C ARG A 329 6.79 4.00 26.70
N ARG A 330 7.15 2.81 27.17
CA ARG A 330 8.54 2.33 27.31
C ARG A 330 8.91 1.39 26.17
N VAL A 331 8.04 0.45 25.84
CA VAL A 331 8.22 -0.48 24.73
C VAL A 331 7.67 0.13 23.46
N ARG A 332 8.51 0.29 22.45
CA ARG A 332 8.12 0.91 21.17
C ARG A 332 7.55 -0.12 20.19
N ALA A 333 6.37 0.14 19.69
CA ALA A 333 5.88 -0.59 18.53
C ALA A 333 6.57 -0.06 17.26
N LEU A 334 7.06 -0.97 16.42
CA LEU A 334 7.70 -0.67 15.15
C LEU A 334 6.85 -1.23 14.02
N GLY A 335 6.40 -0.36 13.12
CA GLY A 335 5.55 -0.72 12.00
C GLY A 335 6.24 -0.74 10.65
N THR A 336 5.44 -0.94 9.63
CA THR A 336 5.81 -0.80 8.21
C THR A 336 5.25 0.48 7.63
N ILE A 337 5.57 0.77 6.37
CA ILE A 337 5.05 1.94 5.64
C ILE A 337 3.50 1.98 5.60
N ASP A 338 2.84 0.84 5.79
CA ASP A 338 1.38 0.72 5.83
C ASP A 338 0.75 1.37 7.07
N TRP A 339 1.56 1.77 8.06
CA TRP A 339 1.11 2.58 9.19
C TRP A 339 0.92 4.07 8.82
N ASP A 340 1.35 4.48 7.63
CA ASP A 340 1.12 5.85 7.14
C ASP A 340 -0.33 6.03 6.67
N ASP A 341 -1.25 5.74 7.56
CA ASP A 341 -2.70 5.76 7.37
C ASP A 341 -3.38 6.41 8.58
N PRO A 342 -4.18 7.47 8.36
CA PRO A 342 -4.92 8.14 9.43
C PRO A 342 -5.79 7.22 10.29
N ASP A 343 -6.32 6.13 9.75
CA ASP A 343 -7.10 5.17 10.52
C ASP A 343 -6.22 4.40 11.51
N THR A 344 -5.01 4.02 11.13
CA THR A 344 -4.02 3.38 12.01
C THR A 344 -3.63 4.29 13.17
N TRP A 345 -3.51 5.62 12.97
CA TRP A 345 -3.14 6.56 14.03
C TRP A 345 -4.23 6.78 15.09
N THR A 346 -5.43 6.23 14.88
CA THR A 346 -6.50 6.26 15.90
C THR A 346 -6.31 5.22 16.99
N GLU A 347 -5.37 4.27 16.86
CA GLU A 347 -5.13 3.21 17.82
C GLU A 347 -4.24 3.68 18.98
N PRO A 348 -4.78 3.77 20.23
CA PRO A 348 -4.03 4.31 21.36
C PRO A 348 -2.78 3.49 21.74
N ALA A 349 -2.81 2.17 21.52
CA ALA A 349 -1.69 1.29 21.84
C ALA A 349 -0.46 1.51 20.94
N LEU A 350 -0.64 2.20 19.81
CA LEU A 350 0.43 2.53 18.88
C LEU A 350 1.05 3.92 19.10
N VAL A 351 0.47 4.74 19.98
CA VAL A 351 0.99 6.10 20.25
C VAL A 351 2.45 6.03 20.73
N GLY A 352 3.32 6.78 20.07
CA GLY A 352 4.77 6.73 20.29
C GLY A 352 5.48 5.65 19.49
N GLY A 353 4.77 4.78 18.76
CA GLY A 353 5.33 3.80 17.84
C GLY A 353 5.97 4.46 16.62
N TRP A 354 6.92 3.79 15.99
CA TRP A 354 7.67 4.29 14.84
C TRP A 354 7.45 3.43 13.59
N TYR A 355 7.45 4.08 12.44
CA TYR A 355 7.32 3.40 11.17
C TYR A 355 8.06 4.15 10.05
N PRO A 356 8.57 3.44 9.03
CA PRO A 356 9.20 4.08 7.89
C PRO A 356 8.13 4.72 6.99
N SER A 357 8.47 5.85 6.39
CA SER A 357 7.58 6.56 5.47
C SER A 357 8.37 7.24 4.36
N THR A 358 7.72 7.54 3.27
CA THR A 358 8.24 8.38 2.21
C THR A 358 8.04 9.86 2.53
N PRO A 359 8.76 10.78 1.85
CA PRO A 359 8.57 12.22 2.06
C PRO A 359 7.14 12.68 1.80
N ASP A 360 6.59 13.50 2.70
CA ASP A 360 5.18 13.93 2.60
C ASP A 360 4.93 14.93 1.46
N ALA A 361 5.85 15.89 1.26
CA ALA A 361 5.61 17.01 0.34
C ALA A 361 5.48 16.53 -1.13
N PRO A 362 6.42 15.77 -1.72
CA PRO A 362 6.27 15.30 -3.10
C PRO A 362 5.02 14.43 -3.29
N ARG A 363 4.70 13.61 -2.30
CA ARG A 363 3.52 12.76 -2.34
C ARG A 363 2.21 13.56 -2.29
N ALA A 364 2.16 14.63 -1.49
CA ALA A 364 1.01 15.53 -1.44
C ALA A 364 0.82 16.31 -2.75
N GLU A 365 1.90 16.78 -3.35
CA GLU A 365 1.91 17.43 -4.67
C GLU A 365 1.42 16.49 -5.76
N PHE A 366 1.95 15.28 -5.82
CA PHE A 366 1.49 14.24 -6.73
C PHE A 366 -0.01 13.96 -6.55
N ALA A 367 -0.46 13.76 -5.32
CA ALA A 367 -1.86 13.47 -5.04
C ALA A 367 -2.79 14.62 -5.43
N ALA A 368 -2.36 15.86 -5.28
CA ALA A 368 -3.11 17.04 -5.71
C ALA A 368 -3.20 17.12 -7.24
N ALA A 369 -2.08 16.90 -7.96
CA ALA A 369 -2.04 16.89 -9.41
C ALA A 369 -2.88 15.73 -9.97
N TYR A 370 -2.77 14.54 -9.39
CA TYR A 370 -3.56 13.37 -9.79
C TYR A 370 -5.07 13.65 -9.65
N ARG A 371 -5.51 14.21 -8.51
CA ARG A 371 -6.93 14.57 -8.31
C ARG A 371 -7.41 15.60 -9.32
N LYS A 372 -6.58 16.57 -9.66
CA LYS A 372 -6.91 17.60 -10.65
C LYS A 372 -7.14 16.99 -12.04
N LEU A 373 -6.35 15.99 -12.43
CA LEU A 373 -6.41 15.36 -13.76
C LEU A 373 -7.49 14.29 -13.85
N TYR A 374 -7.62 13.46 -12.83
CA TYR A 374 -8.48 12.25 -12.87
C TYR A 374 -9.72 12.32 -11.99
N GLY A 375 -9.89 13.38 -11.21
CA GLY A 375 -11.08 13.57 -10.35
C GLY A 375 -11.15 12.63 -9.14
N ALA A 376 -10.09 11.85 -8.87
CA ALA A 376 -10.05 10.86 -7.80
C ALA A 376 -8.74 10.94 -7.02
N THR A 377 -8.76 10.56 -5.74
CA THR A 377 -7.54 10.40 -4.96
C THR A 377 -6.78 9.16 -5.42
N PRO A 378 -5.47 9.26 -5.71
CA PRO A 378 -4.70 8.09 -6.10
C PRO A 378 -4.66 7.08 -4.95
N PRO A 379 -4.79 5.78 -5.22
CA PRO A 379 -4.56 4.77 -4.21
C PRO A 379 -3.09 4.82 -3.73
N PRO A 380 -2.81 4.36 -2.50
CA PRO A 380 -1.44 4.29 -2.00
C PRO A 380 -0.50 3.59 -2.98
N ARG A 381 0.70 4.15 -3.18
CA ARG A 381 1.75 3.64 -4.10
C ARG A 381 1.43 3.69 -5.60
N ALA A 382 0.33 4.30 -6.03
CA ALA A 382 0.11 4.57 -7.46
C ALA A 382 1.24 5.44 -8.06
N SER A 383 1.88 6.26 -7.26
CA SER A 383 3.08 7.05 -7.58
C SER A 383 4.27 6.22 -8.06
N LEU A 384 4.35 4.91 -7.76
CA LEU A 384 5.36 4.02 -8.35
C LEU A 384 5.29 3.99 -9.88
N GLY A 385 4.09 4.14 -10.47
CA GLY A 385 3.92 4.31 -11.90
C GLY A 385 4.58 5.58 -12.42
N TYR A 386 4.45 6.68 -11.67
CA TYR A 386 5.13 7.95 -11.97
C TYR A 386 6.66 7.78 -11.92
N ASP A 387 7.18 7.24 -10.80
CA ASP A 387 8.62 7.06 -10.60
C ASP A 387 9.23 6.13 -11.67
N ALA A 388 8.53 5.06 -12.06
CA ALA A 388 8.99 4.14 -13.09
C ALA A 388 9.05 4.81 -14.49
N ALA A 389 8.01 5.57 -14.85
CA ALA A 389 7.99 6.27 -16.13
C ALA A 389 9.00 7.41 -16.17
N ALA A 390 9.20 8.12 -15.06
CA ALA A 390 10.22 9.15 -14.91
C ALA A 390 11.64 8.55 -15.04
N LEU A 391 11.89 7.40 -14.41
CA LEU A 391 13.12 6.63 -14.56
C LEU A 391 13.36 6.29 -16.05
N ALA A 392 12.36 5.73 -16.71
CA ALA A 392 12.46 5.39 -18.13
C ALA A 392 12.77 6.61 -19.01
N ALA A 393 12.10 7.74 -18.76
CA ALA A 393 12.30 8.99 -19.52
C ALA A 393 13.71 9.58 -19.29
N VAL A 394 14.22 9.53 -18.06
CA VAL A 394 15.58 9.98 -17.74
C VAL A 394 16.62 9.10 -18.45
N LEU A 395 16.47 7.79 -18.38
CA LEU A 395 17.39 6.84 -19.00
C LEU A 395 17.31 6.87 -20.54
N ALA A 396 16.14 7.15 -21.10
CA ALA A 396 15.95 7.27 -22.56
C ALA A 396 16.74 8.43 -23.20
N ARG A 397 17.19 9.42 -22.40
CA ARG A 397 18.04 10.54 -22.89
C ARG A 397 19.47 10.10 -23.26
N SER A 398 19.90 8.96 -22.76
CA SER A 398 21.22 8.41 -23.08
C SER A 398 21.24 7.83 -24.49
N ASP A 399 22.46 7.68 -25.06
CA ASP A 399 22.65 7.03 -26.35
C ASP A 399 22.01 5.64 -26.40
N SER A 400 21.56 5.21 -27.56
CA SER A 400 20.87 3.94 -27.76
C SER A 400 21.64 2.72 -27.25
N ALA A 401 22.96 2.77 -27.23
CA ALA A 401 23.83 1.68 -26.74
C ALA A 401 23.94 1.65 -25.21
N SER A 402 23.70 2.76 -24.53
CA SER A 402 23.88 2.90 -23.07
C SER A 402 22.56 2.99 -22.28
N ARG A 403 21.46 3.42 -22.94
CA ARG A 403 20.16 3.51 -22.28
C ARG A 403 19.72 2.12 -21.81
N PHE A 404 19.09 2.05 -20.67
CA PHE A 404 18.56 0.83 -20.05
C PHE A 404 19.58 -0.29 -19.80
N THR A 405 20.88 -0.03 -19.95
CA THR A 405 21.89 -0.99 -19.51
C THR A 405 21.85 -1.16 -17.99
N ALA A 406 22.35 -2.30 -17.49
CA ALA A 406 22.45 -2.52 -16.06
C ALA A 406 23.20 -1.36 -15.36
N ALA A 407 24.29 -0.86 -15.94
CA ALA A 407 25.04 0.26 -15.37
C ALA A 407 24.22 1.56 -15.31
N ALA A 408 23.40 1.85 -16.32
CA ALA A 408 22.54 3.03 -16.31
C ALA A 408 21.39 2.91 -15.29
N ILE A 409 20.78 1.72 -15.18
CA ILE A 409 19.69 1.46 -14.25
C ILE A 409 20.20 1.46 -12.80
N THR A 410 21.41 0.95 -12.53
CA THR A 410 21.98 0.79 -11.20
C THR A 410 22.99 1.87 -10.84
N GLN A 411 22.85 3.08 -11.41
CA GLN A 411 23.79 4.17 -11.09
C GLN A 411 23.81 4.49 -9.58
N PRO A 412 25.00 4.68 -8.99
CA PRO A 412 25.14 4.82 -7.53
C PRO A 412 24.39 6.02 -6.93
N ASN A 413 24.31 7.12 -7.66
CA ASN A 413 23.61 8.34 -7.21
C ASN A 413 22.09 8.15 -7.16
N GLY A 414 21.55 7.13 -7.85
CA GLY A 414 20.13 6.85 -7.90
C GLY A 414 19.31 7.94 -8.61
N PHE A 415 18.06 8.00 -8.24
CA PHE A 415 17.03 8.86 -8.83
C PHE A 415 16.20 9.52 -7.73
N ALA A 416 15.66 10.69 -8.00
CA ALA A 416 14.68 11.36 -7.16
C ALA A 416 13.28 11.16 -7.76
N GLY A 417 12.36 10.63 -6.96
CA GLY A 417 10.98 10.38 -7.34
C GLY A 417 9.97 10.97 -6.36
N VAL A 418 8.71 10.71 -6.60
CA VAL A 418 7.59 11.09 -5.71
C VAL A 418 7.73 10.41 -4.34
N GLU A 419 8.19 9.15 -4.34
CA GLU A 419 8.40 8.38 -3.12
C GLU A 419 9.80 8.61 -2.50
N GLY A 420 10.44 9.75 -2.81
CA GLY A 420 11.78 10.11 -2.35
C GLY A 420 12.89 9.56 -3.25
N ILE A 421 14.14 9.67 -2.75
CA ILE A 421 15.28 9.12 -3.49
C ILE A 421 15.25 7.60 -3.49
N PHE A 422 15.63 7.02 -4.62
CA PHE A 422 15.83 5.58 -4.75
C PHE A 422 16.97 5.26 -5.71
N ARG A 423 17.63 4.13 -5.51
CA ARG A 423 18.54 3.53 -6.47
C ARG A 423 18.27 2.04 -6.58
N LEU A 424 18.54 1.51 -7.76
CA LEU A 424 18.45 0.08 -8.01
C LEU A 424 19.85 -0.52 -7.91
N THR A 425 19.96 -1.65 -7.25
CA THR A 425 21.26 -2.32 -7.06
C THR A 425 21.51 -3.36 -8.16
N PRO A 426 22.76 -3.80 -8.38
CA PRO A 426 23.05 -4.89 -9.30
C PRO A 426 22.32 -6.20 -8.99
N GLN A 427 21.91 -6.39 -7.73
CA GLN A 427 21.12 -7.53 -7.28
C GLN A 427 19.62 -7.39 -7.63
N GLY A 428 19.23 -6.28 -8.27
CA GLY A 428 17.84 -6.01 -8.66
C GLY A 428 16.94 -5.46 -7.56
N LEU A 429 17.51 -5.05 -6.42
CA LEU A 429 16.74 -4.50 -5.30
C LEU A 429 16.74 -2.97 -5.34
N ALA A 430 15.66 -2.35 -4.86
CA ALA A 430 15.65 -0.92 -4.61
C ALA A 430 16.19 -0.62 -3.20
N GLU A 431 17.03 0.39 -3.10
CA GLU A 431 17.35 1.10 -1.86
C GLU A 431 16.63 2.45 -1.90
N ARG A 432 15.99 2.85 -0.79
CA ARG A 432 15.21 4.08 -0.71
C ARG A 432 15.60 4.93 0.48
N GLY A 433 15.59 6.23 0.29
CA GLY A 433 15.70 7.20 1.38
C GLY A 433 14.37 7.33 2.12
N LEU A 434 14.16 6.55 3.18
CA LEU A 434 12.93 6.59 3.96
C LEU A 434 13.08 7.50 5.19
N ALA A 435 12.05 8.30 5.47
CA ALA A 435 11.86 8.96 6.76
C ALA A 435 11.46 7.93 7.82
N VAL A 436 11.53 8.32 9.10
CA VAL A 436 10.81 7.63 10.17
C VAL A 436 9.79 8.61 10.75
N LYS A 437 8.57 8.14 10.90
CA LYS A 437 7.50 8.86 11.58
C LYS A 437 7.15 8.21 12.90
N GLU A 438 6.62 9.02 13.80
CA GLU A 438 6.07 8.60 15.09
C GLU A 438 4.56 8.77 15.08
N VAL A 439 3.84 7.77 15.54
CA VAL A 439 2.38 7.81 15.72
C VAL A 439 2.06 8.71 16.91
N GLY A 440 1.25 9.71 16.68
CA GLY A 440 0.67 10.59 17.71
C GLY A 440 -0.78 10.23 17.99
N SER A 441 -1.45 11.06 18.79
CA SER A 441 -2.89 10.91 19.00
C SER A 441 -3.64 11.42 17.76
N ARG A 442 -4.08 10.49 16.89
CA ARG A 442 -4.75 10.77 15.60
C ARG A 442 -3.91 11.58 14.60
N SER A 443 -2.63 11.47 14.68
CA SER A 443 -1.69 12.18 13.80
C SER A 443 -0.38 11.39 13.69
N SER A 444 0.48 11.81 12.79
CA SER A 444 1.86 11.34 12.78
C SER A 444 2.81 12.51 12.58
N ARG A 445 4.07 12.35 12.98
CA ARG A 445 5.10 13.36 12.80
C ARG A 445 6.41 12.72 12.35
N VAL A 446 7.15 13.42 11.52
CA VAL A 446 8.49 12.99 11.14
C VAL A 446 9.43 13.16 12.35
N VAL A 447 10.10 12.09 12.74
CA VAL A 447 11.10 12.06 13.82
C VAL A 447 12.52 11.83 13.31
N SER A 448 12.65 11.32 12.07
CA SER A 448 13.90 11.26 11.33
C SER A 448 13.59 11.54 9.86
N PRO A 449 14.08 12.64 9.28
CA PRO A 449 13.78 12.98 7.90
C PRO A 449 14.35 11.95 6.93
N ALA A 450 13.74 11.86 5.74
CA ALA A 450 14.30 11.09 4.64
C ALA A 450 15.61 11.74 4.18
N PRO A 451 16.66 10.96 3.88
CA PRO A 451 17.87 11.48 3.27
C PRO A 451 17.57 11.99 1.86
N THR A 452 18.29 13.01 1.43
CA THR A 452 18.18 13.61 0.09
C THR A 452 19.25 13.11 -0.88
N THR A 453 20.28 12.43 -0.36
CA THR A 453 21.34 11.78 -1.16
C THR A 453 21.71 10.43 -0.55
N PHE A 454 22.26 9.52 -1.36
CA PHE A 454 22.72 8.22 -0.87
C PHE A 454 24.05 8.29 -0.10
N GLU A 455 24.83 9.37 -0.23
CA GLU A 455 26.01 9.60 0.57
C GLU A 455 25.70 9.70 2.08
N GLN A 456 24.48 10.16 2.42
CA GLN A 456 24.01 10.24 3.81
C GLN A 456 23.64 8.88 4.43
N LEU A 457 23.51 7.84 3.63
CA LEU A 457 23.16 6.48 4.09
C LEU A 457 24.40 5.63 4.42
N THR A 458 25.59 6.08 4.03
CA THR A 458 26.84 5.32 4.18
C THR A 458 27.70 5.76 5.37
N ASN A 459 27.23 6.69 6.20
CA ASN A 459 27.94 7.22 7.37
C ASN A 459 27.36 6.69 8.69
#